data_a64e9ae85ee41decdcea067c8ca737a9
#
_entry.id   a64e9ae85ee41decdcea067c8ca737a9
#
_cell.length_a   1.000
_cell.length_b   1.000
_cell.length_c   1.000
_cell.angle_alpha   90.00
_cell.angle_beta   90.00
_cell.angle_gamma   90.00
#
_symmetry.space_group_name_H-M   'P 1'
#
loop_
_entity.id
_entity.type
_entity.pdbx_description
1 polymer ?
#
loop_
_entity_poly.entity_id
_entity_poly.type
_entity_poly.pdbx_seq_one_letter_code
_entity_poly.pdbx_strand_id
1 'polypeptide(L)'
;MLKEFLHEYLDGSGVEDAKSLPVDKFEHNIYGAKGLHSYVQYRDDTFQIQVFIFPPYGIVPEHVHPNVNSYEVGLSGDLWFSHGGKWLYPKHPALHYYKKNRCIKVDNKDIHGASIGEGGGMFISVQQWLNGVKPSCVGQDYEGYALTPDHEKNGIKF
;
A
#
# COMPACT_ATOMS: atom_id res chain seq x y z
N MET A 1 3.94 -18.39 2.44
CA MET A 1 5.12 -17.59 2.06
C MET A 1 4.95 -16.11 2.34
N LEU A 2 3.94 -15.45 1.82
CA LEU A 2 3.76 -14.01 2.09
C LEU A 2 3.52 -13.73 3.58
N LYS A 3 2.75 -14.56 4.24
CA LYS A 3 2.46 -14.41 5.67
C LYS A 3 3.71 -14.53 6.54
N GLU A 4 4.58 -15.48 6.26
CA GLU A 4 5.84 -15.65 6.96
C GLU A 4 6.77 -14.45 6.71
N PHE A 5 6.81 -13.97 5.49
CA PHE A 5 7.57 -12.77 5.13
C PHE A 5 7.07 -11.53 5.89
N LEU A 6 5.75 -11.36 5.98
CA LEU A 6 5.14 -10.30 6.79
C LEU A 6 5.54 -10.42 8.26
N HIS A 7 5.49 -11.63 8.81
CA HIS A 7 5.84 -11.87 10.22
C HIS A 7 7.29 -11.49 10.51
N GLU A 8 8.22 -11.90 9.65
CA GLU A 8 9.64 -11.51 9.79
C GLU A 8 9.81 -9.99 9.79
N TYR A 9 9.11 -9.32 8.88
CA TYR A 9 9.16 -7.87 8.80
C TYR A 9 8.61 -7.19 10.06
N LEU A 10 7.45 -7.63 10.54
CA LEU A 10 6.79 -7.03 11.70
C LEU A 10 7.48 -7.40 13.02
N ASP A 11 8.08 -8.58 13.10
CA ASP A 11 8.81 -9.04 14.30
C ASP A 11 10.21 -8.43 14.41
N GLY A 12 10.76 -7.96 13.29
CA GLY A 12 12.03 -7.25 13.24
C GLY A 12 11.86 -5.75 13.45
N SER A 13 12.84 -4.98 12.98
CA SER A 13 12.86 -3.51 13.07
C SER A 13 12.18 -2.80 11.89
N GLY A 14 11.55 -3.55 10.98
CA GLY A 14 11.07 -3.01 9.71
C GLY A 14 10.14 -1.82 9.84
N VAL A 15 9.17 -1.88 10.75
CA VAL A 15 8.20 -0.78 10.99
C VAL A 15 8.89 0.44 11.57
N GLU A 16 9.73 0.26 12.58
CA GLU A 16 10.46 1.38 13.22
C GLU A 16 11.44 2.01 12.23
N ASP A 17 12.13 1.21 11.43
CA ASP A 17 13.00 1.69 10.37
C ASP A 17 12.22 2.51 9.35
N ALA A 18 11.04 2.05 8.93
CA ALA A 18 10.18 2.79 8.01
C ALA A 18 9.76 4.15 8.57
N LYS A 19 9.37 4.20 9.84
CA LYS A 19 8.97 5.44 10.51
C LYS A 19 10.13 6.43 10.66
N SER A 20 11.36 5.95 10.69
CA SER A 20 12.57 6.76 10.85
C SER A 20 13.17 7.24 9.54
N LEU A 21 12.60 6.85 8.38
CA LEU A 21 13.12 7.26 7.08
C LEU A 21 12.93 8.76 6.87
N PRO A 22 14.02 9.50 6.51
CA PRO A 22 13.88 10.89 6.10
C PRO A 22 13.05 11.03 4.82
N VAL A 23 12.19 12.04 4.76
CA VAL A 23 11.31 12.25 3.60
C VAL A 23 12.11 12.44 2.29
N ASP A 24 13.30 13.02 2.35
CA ASP A 24 14.17 13.22 1.18
C ASP A 24 14.70 11.91 0.58
N LYS A 25 14.60 10.78 1.30
CA LYS A 25 14.94 9.45 0.77
C LYS A 25 13.85 8.85 -0.11
N PHE A 26 12.64 9.38 -0.03
CA PHE A 26 11.51 8.89 -0.80
C PHE A 26 11.57 9.39 -2.24
N GLU A 27 11.06 8.59 -3.16
CA GLU A 27 10.70 9.06 -4.48
C GLU A 27 9.43 9.89 -4.37
N HIS A 28 9.49 11.15 -4.85
CA HIS A 28 8.42 12.12 -4.67
C HIS A 28 7.44 12.13 -5.83
N ASN A 29 6.17 12.36 -5.51
CA ASN A 29 5.11 12.56 -6.49
C ASN A 29 4.99 11.38 -7.47
N ILE A 30 5.03 10.17 -6.92
CA ILE A 30 4.87 8.95 -7.73
C ILE A 30 3.48 8.88 -8.38
N TYR A 31 3.38 8.17 -9.48
CA TYR A 31 2.15 8.02 -10.28
C TYR A 31 1.53 9.36 -10.71
N GLY A 32 2.32 10.42 -10.78
CA GLY A 32 1.82 11.77 -11.12
C GLY A 32 1.00 12.44 -10.01
N ALA A 33 0.95 11.87 -8.82
CA ALA A 33 0.16 12.39 -7.70
C ALA A 33 1.01 13.25 -6.78
N LYS A 34 0.71 14.56 -6.73
CA LYS A 34 1.42 15.52 -5.88
C LYS A 34 1.28 15.13 -4.40
N GLY A 35 2.42 15.03 -3.70
CA GLY A 35 2.45 14.69 -2.28
C GLY A 35 2.40 13.22 -1.96
N LEU A 36 2.23 12.36 -2.97
CA LEU A 36 2.35 10.92 -2.80
C LEU A 36 3.82 10.52 -3.01
N HIS A 37 4.43 9.98 -1.97
CA HIS A 37 5.84 9.57 -1.99
C HIS A 37 5.98 8.11 -1.64
N SER A 38 7.00 7.46 -2.17
CA SER A 38 7.28 6.08 -1.80
C SER A 38 8.77 5.79 -1.64
N TYR A 39 9.05 4.77 -0.85
CA TYR A 39 10.39 4.25 -0.63
C TYR A 39 10.35 2.73 -0.67
N VAL A 40 11.25 2.12 -1.45
CA VAL A 40 11.39 0.66 -1.48
C VAL A 40 12.32 0.26 -0.35
N GLN A 41 11.77 -0.35 0.69
CA GLN A 41 12.51 -0.78 1.86
C GLN A 41 13.18 -2.14 1.63
N TYR A 42 12.57 -2.99 0.81
CA TYR A 42 13.09 -4.29 0.43
C TYR A 42 12.60 -4.68 -0.97
N ARG A 43 13.46 -5.33 -1.73
CA ARG A 43 13.08 -5.92 -3.03
C ARG A 43 14.00 -7.08 -3.37
N ASP A 44 13.39 -8.19 -3.78
CA ASP A 44 14.08 -9.28 -4.46
C ASP A 44 13.28 -9.69 -5.71
N ASP A 45 13.49 -10.89 -6.24
CA ASP A 45 12.79 -11.32 -7.45
C ASP A 45 11.30 -11.65 -7.24
N THR A 46 10.83 -11.75 -6.01
CA THR A 46 9.48 -12.18 -5.65
C THR A 46 8.78 -11.20 -4.71
N PHE A 47 9.50 -10.67 -3.73
CA PHE A 47 8.94 -9.85 -2.66
C PHE A 47 9.37 -8.41 -2.77
N GLN A 48 8.48 -7.52 -2.32
CA GLN A 48 8.78 -6.09 -2.19
C GLN A 48 8.09 -5.55 -0.95
N ILE A 49 8.78 -4.66 -0.25
CA ILE A 49 8.20 -3.84 0.81
C ILE A 49 8.33 -2.39 0.39
N GLN A 50 7.19 -1.75 0.23
CA GLN A 50 7.10 -0.38 -0.22
C GLN A 50 6.41 0.48 0.84
N VAL A 51 7.06 1.54 1.24
CA VAL A 51 6.54 2.52 2.20
C VAL A 51 5.92 3.68 1.44
N PHE A 52 4.70 4.06 1.80
CA PHE A 52 3.99 5.17 1.18
C PHE A 52 3.72 6.29 2.18
N ILE A 53 3.93 7.52 1.74
CA ILE A 53 3.45 8.73 2.42
C ILE A 53 2.38 9.34 1.52
N PHE A 54 1.22 9.58 2.09
CA PHE A 54 0.09 10.20 1.40
C PHE A 54 -0.16 11.61 1.88
N PRO A 55 -0.51 12.52 0.95
CA PRO A 55 -0.91 13.86 1.34
C PRO A 55 -2.28 13.85 2.03
N PRO A 56 -2.62 14.93 2.73
CA PRO A 56 -3.99 15.11 3.22
C PRO A 56 -5.02 14.92 2.11
N TYR A 57 -6.08 14.19 2.43
CA TYR A 57 -7.19 13.87 1.53
C TYR A 57 -6.80 13.09 0.27
N GLY A 58 -5.65 12.43 0.28
CA GLY A 58 -5.24 11.56 -0.83
C GLY A 58 -6.21 10.41 -1.01
N ILE A 59 -6.37 9.96 -2.25
CA ILE A 59 -7.23 8.81 -2.58
C ILE A 59 -6.48 7.89 -3.53
N VAL A 60 -6.50 6.59 -3.21
CA VAL A 60 -6.17 5.53 -4.14
C VAL A 60 -7.49 4.95 -4.61
N PRO A 61 -7.86 5.13 -5.89
CA PRO A 61 -9.11 4.56 -6.41
C PRO A 61 -9.12 3.05 -6.30
N GLU A 62 -10.31 2.48 -6.23
CA GLU A 62 -10.44 1.02 -6.22
C GLU A 62 -9.88 0.42 -7.51
N HIS A 63 -9.05 -0.60 -7.35
CA HIS A 63 -8.35 -1.26 -8.44
C HIS A 63 -7.98 -2.69 -8.06
N VAL A 64 -7.46 -3.43 -9.02
CA VAL A 64 -7.01 -4.82 -8.86
C VAL A 64 -5.57 -4.95 -9.33
N HIS A 65 -4.75 -5.72 -8.60
CA HIS A 65 -3.41 -6.11 -9.01
C HIS A 65 -3.35 -7.61 -9.28
N PRO A 66 -3.64 -8.08 -10.49
CA PRO A 66 -3.73 -9.52 -10.75
C PRO A 66 -2.47 -10.32 -10.45
N ASN A 67 -1.32 -9.67 -10.44
CA ASN A 67 -0.03 -10.31 -10.21
C ASN A 67 0.54 -10.11 -8.81
N VAL A 68 -0.20 -9.50 -7.89
CA VAL A 68 0.33 -9.16 -6.57
C VAL A 68 -0.64 -9.57 -5.47
N ASN A 69 -0.14 -10.36 -4.52
CA ASN A 69 -0.76 -10.52 -3.22
C ASN A 69 -0.05 -9.59 -2.24
N SER A 70 -0.79 -8.94 -1.37
CA SER A 70 -0.17 -8.02 -0.42
C SER A 70 -0.84 -8.02 0.95
N TYR A 71 -0.10 -7.49 1.92
CA TYR A 71 -0.64 -6.99 3.17
C TYR A 71 -0.40 -5.49 3.21
N GLU A 72 -1.46 -4.74 3.48
CA GLU A 72 -1.39 -3.31 3.67
C GLU A 72 -1.40 -3.00 5.16
N VAL A 73 -0.33 -2.39 5.65
CA VAL A 73 -0.09 -2.14 7.08
C VAL A 73 -0.14 -0.65 7.34
N GLY A 74 -1.16 -0.19 8.05
CA GLY A 74 -1.30 1.23 8.43
C GLY A 74 -0.33 1.59 9.54
N LEU A 75 0.47 2.64 9.33
CA LEU A 75 1.44 3.13 10.31
C LEU A 75 0.97 4.37 11.05
N SER A 76 0.44 5.34 10.34
CA SER A 76 0.01 6.62 10.95
C SER A 76 -1.04 7.31 10.09
N GLY A 77 -1.75 8.25 10.70
CA GLY A 77 -2.79 9.04 10.05
C GLY A 77 -4.15 8.34 10.04
N ASP A 78 -5.12 9.03 9.46
CA ASP A 78 -6.46 8.50 9.26
C ASP A 78 -6.52 7.81 7.89
N LEU A 79 -6.40 6.49 7.91
CA LEU A 79 -6.41 5.67 6.71
C LEU A 79 -7.70 4.86 6.64
N TRP A 80 -8.38 4.96 5.53
CA TRP A 80 -9.56 4.17 5.21
C TRP A 80 -9.18 3.25 4.05
N PHE A 81 -9.32 1.95 4.25
CA PHE A 81 -9.08 0.98 3.19
C PHE A 81 -10.42 0.50 2.63
N SER A 82 -10.53 0.49 1.31
CA SER A 82 -11.59 -0.22 0.61
C SER A 82 -11.13 -1.62 0.28
N HIS A 83 -11.93 -2.61 0.63
CA HIS A 83 -11.63 -4.01 0.36
C HIS A 83 -12.92 -4.75 0.03
N GLY A 84 -12.98 -5.37 -1.14
CA GLY A 84 -14.17 -6.06 -1.60
C GLY A 84 -15.40 -5.14 -1.79
N GLY A 85 -15.17 -3.88 -2.16
CA GLY A 85 -16.22 -2.88 -2.35
C GLY A 85 -16.73 -2.25 -1.05
N LYS A 86 -16.06 -2.49 0.07
CA LYS A 86 -16.42 -1.90 1.38
C LYS A 86 -15.27 -1.06 1.92
N TRP A 87 -15.58 0.15 2.35
CA TRP A 87 -14.60 1.02 2.99
C TRP A 87 -14.42 0.65 4.46
N LEU A 88 -13.17 0.41 4.86
CA LEU A 88 -12.79 0.03 6.20
C LEU A 88 -11.93 1.12 6.83
N TYR A 89 -12.42 1.69 7.91
CA TYR A 89 -11.61 2.62 8.69
C TYR A 89 -10.52 1.86 9.47
N PRO A 90 -9.35 2.46 9.75
CA PRO A 90 -8.27 1.78 10.45
C PRO A 90 -8.63 1.16 11.79
N LYS A 91 -9.66 1.70 12.45
CA LYS A 91 -10.16 1.18 13.73
C LYS A 91 -11.35 0.22 13.56
N HIS A 92 -11.75 -0.06 12.31
CA HIS A 92 -12.89 -0.92 12.05
C HIS A 92 -12.57 -2.38 12.45
N PRO A 93 -13.52 -3.10 13.09
CA PRO A 93 -13.28 -4.47 13.54
C PRO A 93 -12.92 -5.46 12.43
N ALA A 94 -13.30 -5.17 11.19
CA ALA A 94 -12.97 -6.03 10.05
C ALA A 94 -11.49 -5.95 9.62
N LEU A 95 -10.74 -4.96 10.11
CA LEU A 95 -9.30 -4.90 9.87
C LEU A 95 -8.58 -5.94 10.73
N HIS A 96 -7.63 -6.60 10.11
CA HIS A 96 -6.75 -7.51 10.84
C HIS A 96 -5.70 -6.73 11.61
N TYR A 97 -5.48 -7.13 12.83
CA TYR A 97 -4.41 -6.59 13.65
C TYR A 97 -3.28 -7.61 13.74
N TYR A 98 -2.08 -7.13 13.53
CA TYR A 98 -0.88 -7.89 13.83
C TYR A 98 -0.01 -7.08 14.78
N LYS A 99 0.15 -7.56 16.01
CA LYS A 99 0.83 -6.82 17.08
C LYS A 99 0.17 -5.44 17.28
N LYS A 100 0.91 -4.37 16.99
CA LYS A 100 0.43 -3.00 17.12
C LYS A 100 -0.01 -2.38 15.81
N ASN A 101 0.16 -3.11 14.70
CA ASN A 101 -0.10 -2.58 13.36
C ASN A 101 -1.43 -3.09 12.82
N ARG A 102 -2.19 -2.19 12.22
CA ARG A 102 -3.43 -2.54 11.52
C ARG A 102 -3.10 -3.03 10.15
N CYS A 103 -3.62 -4.17 9.79
CA CYS A 103 -3.22 -4.86 8.60
C CYS A 103 -4.43 -5.48 7.92
N ILE A 104 -4.51 -5.32 6.61
CA ILE A 104 -5.47 -6.06 5.77
C ILE A 104 -4.71 -6.87 4.73
N LYS A 105 -5.24 -8.07 4.41
CA LYS A 105 -4.73 -8.87 3.31
C LYS A 105 -5.49 -8.53 2.03
N VAL A 106 -4.76 -8.32 0.95
CA VAL A 106 -5.30 -8.07 -0.38
C VAL A 106 -4.78 -9.15 -1.31
N ASP A 107 -5.67 -10.03 -1.75
CA ASP A 107 -5.33 -11.04 -2.74
C ASP A 107 -5.35 -10.45 -4.15
N ASN A 108 -4.70 -11.12 -5.07
CA ASN A 108 -4.51 -10.66 -6.45
C ASN A 108 -5.80 -10.42 -7.25
N LYS A 109 -6.94 -10.84 -6.73
CA LYS A 109 -8.26 -10.63 -7.37
C LYS A 109 -9.14 -9.64 -6.62
N ASP A 110 -8.65 -9.14 -5.49
CA ASP A 110 -9.44 -8.27 -4.63
C ASP A 110 -9.46 -6.84 -5.16
N ILE A 111 -10.66 -6.29 -5.22
CA ILE A 111 -10.83 -4.85 -5.47
C ILE A 111 -10.50 -4.12 -4.18
N HIS A 112 -9.59 -3.17 -4.26
CA HIS A 112 -9.13 -2.42 -3.09
C HIS A 112 -8.71 -1.00 -3.44
N GLY A 113 -8.71 -0.16 -2.43
CA GLY A 113 -8.27 1.22 -2.53
C GLY A 113 -8.01 1.81 -1.15
N ALA A 114 -7.71 3.09 -1.11
CA ALA A 114 -7.49 3.81 0.14
C ALA A 114 -7.98 5.25 0.05
N SER A 115 -8.40 5.78 1.20
CA SER A 115 -8.73 7.19 1.35
C SER A 115 -8.05 7.70 2.61
N ILE A 116 -7.47 8.88 2.53
CA ILE A 116 -6.66 9.46 3.60
C ILE A 116 -7.34 10.70 4.14
N GLY A 117 -7.34 10.86 5.45
CA GLY A 117 -7.94 12.00 6.12
C GLY A 117 -7.09 13.27 6.13
N GLU A 118 -7.49 14.23 6.96
CA GLU A 118 -6.93 15.59 7.00
C GLU A 118 -5.43 15.65 7.26
N GLY A 119 -4.91 14.78 8.10
CA GLY A 119 -3.50 14.79 8.49
C GLY A 119 -2.56 14.06 7.54
N GLY A 120 -3.05 13.56 6.41
CA GLY A 120 -2.26 12.65 5.59
C GLY A 120 -2.11 11.28 6.25
N GLY A 121 -1.21 10.47 5.73
CA GLY A 121 -1.00 9.15 6.31
C GLY A 121 0.23 8.44 5.78
N MET A 122 0.62 7.39 6.48
CA MET A 122 1.71 6.51 6.08
C MET A 122 1.26 5.07 6.19
N PHE A 123 1.55 4.27 5.18
CA PHE A 123 1.36 2.82 5.25
C PHE A 123 2.47 2.07 4.50
N ILE A 124 2.53 0.77 4.78
CA ILE A 124 3.47 -0.14 4.14
C ILE A 124 2.69 -1.17 3.37
N SER A 125 3.11 -1.44 2.14
CA SER A 125 2.64 -2.56 1.34
C SER A 125 3.71 -3.66 1.33
N VAL A 126 3.39 -4.80 1.91
CA VAL A 126 4.22 -6.00 1.91
C VAL A 126 3.71 -6.91 0.81
N GLN A 127 4.49 -7.09 -0.25
CA GLN A 127 4.02 -7.63 -1.53
C GLN A 127 4.73 -8.94 -1.89
N GLN A 128 3.94 -9.85 -2.45
CA GLN A 128 4.44 -11.02 -3.19
C GLN A 128 3.99 -10.90 -4.64
N TRP A 129 4.93 -10.84 -5.55
CA TRP A 129 4.66 -10.77 -6.98
C TRP A 129 4.58 -12.16 -7.57
N LEU A 130 3.63 -12.36 -8.47
CA LEU A 130 3.22 -13.67 -9.00
C LEU A 130 3.52 -13.78 -10.49
N ASN A 131 3.40 -15.00 -11.02
CA ASN A 131 3.46 -15.28 -12.46
C ASN A 131 4.77 -14.84 -13.14
N GLY A 132 5.87 -14.84 -12.41
CA GLY A 132 7.18 -14.45 -12.94
C GLY A 132 7.36 -12.96 -13.18
N VAL A 133 6.39 -12.13 -12.78
CA VAL A 133 6.52 -10.68 -12.88
C VAL A 133 7.37 -10.20 -11.71
N LYS A 134 8.43 -9.45 -12.03
CA LYS A 134 9.34 -8.92 -11.00
C LYS A 134 8.75 -7.68 -10.31
N PRO A 135 9.01 -7.52 -9.01
CA PRO A 135 8.57 -6.34 -8.27
C PRO A 135 9.04 -5.02 -8.88
N SER A 136 8.15 -4.04 -8.89
CA SER A 136 8.39 -2.69 -9.42
C SER A 136 7.57 -1.66 -8.64
N CYS A 137 7.94 -0.38 -8.78
CA CYS A 137 7.16 0.76 -8.25
C CYS A 137 6.38 1.47 -9.35
N VAL A 138 6.49 1.03 -10.58
CA VAL A 138 5.82 1.68 -11.71
C VAL A 138 4.44 1.09 -11.87
N GLY A 139 3.39 1.92 -11.80
CA GLY A 139 2.01 1.45 -11.81
C GLY A 139 1.64 0.61 -13.04
N GLN A 140 2.24 0.90 -14.19
CA GLN A 140 2.02 0.13 -15.41
C GLN A 140 2.58 -1.29 -15.38
N ASP A 141 3.43 -1.61 -14.41
CA ASP A 141 3.97 -2.96 -14.24
C ASP A 141 2.97 -3.89 -13.53
N TYR A 142 1.87 -3.34 -13.05
CA TYR A 142 0.75 -4.13 -12.54
C TYR A 142 -0.09 -4.61 -13.72
N GLU A 143 0.13 -5.85 -14.13
CA GLU A 143 -0.58 -6.45 -15.25
C GLU A 143 -2.09 -6.50 -15.00
N GLY A 144 -2.89 -6.18 -16.03
CA GLY A 144 -4.34 -6.18 -15.91
C GLY A 144 -4.90 -5.17 -14.92
N TYR A 145 -4.15 -4.15 -14.64
CA TYR A 145 -4.50 -3.11 -13.68
C TYR A 145 -5.79 -2.39 -14.11
N ALA A 146 -6.78 -2.42 -13.24
CA ALA A 146 -8.08 -1.79 -13.50
C ALA A 146 -8.36 -0.73 -12.44
N LEU A 147 -8.64 0.49 -12.88
CA LEU A 147 -9.01 1.61 -12.02
C LEU A 147 -10.52 1.81 -12.05
N THR A 148 -11.06 2.33 -10.95
CA THR A 148 -12.45 2.78 -10.93
C THR A 148 -12.63 4.00 -11.82
N PRO A 149 -13.84 4.27 -12.32
CA PRO A 149 -14.10 5.43 -13.17
C PRO A 149 -13.75 6.78 -12.53
N ASP A 150 -13.64 6.82 -11.21
CA ASP A 150 -13.42 8.06 -10.46
C ASP A 150 -11.94 8.39 -10.21
N HIS A 151 -10.99 7.57 -10.68
CA HIS A 151 -9.58 7.78 -10.36
C HIS A 151 -9.05 9.15 -10.81
N GLU A 152 -9.41 9.60 -12.01
CA GLU A 152 -8.98 10.91 -12.53
C GLU A 152 -9.58 12.06 -11.73
N LYS A 153 -10.84 11.93 -11.32
CA LYS A 153 -11.54 12.88 -10.47
C LYS A 153 -10.83 13.10 -9.14
N ASN A 154 -10.24 12.03 -8.61
CA ASN A 154 -9.54 12.04 -7.34
C ASN A 154 -8.07 12.47 -7.47
N GLY A 155 -7.61 12.79 -8.69
CA GLY A 155 -6.29 13.35 -8.93
C GLY A 155 -5.14 12.36 -8.83
N ILE A 156 -5.41 11.07 -8.69
CA ILE A 156 -4.38 10.03 -8.65
C ILE A 156 -4.31 9.35 -10.01
N LYS A 157 -3.11 9.35 -10.59
CA LYS A 157 -2.82 8.71 -11.87
C LYS A 157 -1.83 7.58 -11.66
N PHE A 158 -2.14 6.45 -12.22
CA PHE A 158 -1.29 5.26 -12.17
C PHE A 158 -0.60 5.02 -13.51
#